data_14d0fef472412b35b6bdd449eeb42683
#
_entry.id   14d0fef472412b35b6bdd449eeb42683
#
_cell.length_a   1.000
_cell.length_b   1.000
_cell.length_c   1.000
_cell.angle_alpha   90.00
_cell.angle_beta   90.00
_cell.angle_gamma   90.00
#
_symmetry.space_group_name_H-M   'P 1'
#
loop_
_entity.id
_entity.type
_entity.pdbx_description
1 polymer ?
#
loop_
_entity_poly.entity_id
_entity_poly.type
_entity_poly.pdbx_seq_one_letter_code
_entity_poly.pdbx_strand_id
1 'polypeptide(L)'
;MTGWLPLSLTLLFAQTPTSAPTEEEQRAAQELEFRELQLQVETLRAQLEAQQQEDQGHIQALQQQQALQQERAGALEQLRQQRLVSLQRAYDWLITADQLLESGELAVGPSIAYAQREISTALSTAADTGRGQTVRLIESALERLSTVNDAVDERDVYPARQQLQAAGAELHEAWRLTLNRPGTTLVNQ
;
A
#
# COMPACT_ATOMS: atom_id res chain seq x y z
N MET A 1 20.98 23.86 -64.27
CA MET A 1 20.55 24.75 -65.44
C MET A 1 19.07 25.05 -65.15
N THR A 2 18.86 26.20 -64.59
CA THR A 2 18.30 27.39 -65.19
C THR A 2 16.80 27.42 -65.30
N GLY A 3 16.17 28.36 -64.63
CA GLY A 3 14.91 28.90 -65.06
C GLY A 3 14.12 29.64 -64.00
N TRP A 4 14.61 30.74 -63.49
CA TRP A 4 13.84 31.72 -62.75
C TRP A 4 13.02 32.57 -63.66
N LEU A 5 11.71 32.67 -63.51
CA LEU A 5 10.85 33.70 -64.05
C LEU A 5 10.18 34.46 -62.89
N PRO A 6 10.35 35.76 -62.76
CA PRO A 6 9.61 36.57 -61.79
C PRO A 6 8.27 36.97 -62.42
N LEU A 7 7.17 36.46 -61.80
CA LEU A 7 5.82 36.95 -62.03
C LEU A 7 5.64 38.24 -61.20
N SER A 8 5.77 39.39 -61.85
CA SER A 8 5.43 40.70 -61.29
C SER A 8 3.91 40.82 -61.23
N LEU A 9 3.33 40.58 -60.03
CA LEU A 9 1.94 40.88 -59.80
C LEU A 9 1.79 42.34 -59.37
N THR A 10 1.36 43.15 -60.31
CA THR A 10 0.99 44.54 -60.07
C THR A 10 -0.34 44.60 -59.38
N LEU A 11 -0.30 44.80 -58.03
CA LEU A 11 -1.51 45.00 -57.20
C LEU A 11 -2.00 46.45 -57.48
N LEU A 12 -3.08 46.52 -58.21
CA LEU A 12 -3.85 47.77 -58.36
C LEU A 12 -4.59 48.01 -57.02
N PHE A 13 -4.08 48.87 -56.18
CA PHE A 13 -4.79 49.44 -55.06
C PHE A 13 -5.92 50.32 -55.53
N ALA A 14 -7.14 49.78 -55.62
CA ALA A 14 -8.32 50.64 -55.75
C ALA A 14 -8.51 51.28 -54.34
N GLN A 15 -8.13 52.54 -54.23
CA GLN A 15 -8.48 53.38 -53.10
C GLN A 15 -9.99 53.65 -53.16
N THR A 16 -10.74 52.83 -52.40
CA THR A 16 -12.11 53.21 -52.07
C THR A 16 -12.06 54.36 -51.06
N PRO A 17 -12.83 55.40 -51.25
CA PRO A 17 -12.87 56.53 -50.32
C PRO A 17 -13.46 55.97 -49.00
N THR A 18 -12.62 55.82 -47.98
CA THR A 18 -13.06 55.50 -46.64
C THR A 18 -13.78 56.72 -46.10
N SER A 19 -15.07 56.79 -46.30
CA SER A 19 -15.93 57.71 -45.53
C SER A 19 -15.75 57.38 -44.05
N ALA A 20 -15.41 58.38 -43.24
CA ALA A 20 -15.28 58.18 -41.80
C ALA A 20 -16.60 57.57 -41.27
N PRO A 21 -16.53 56.53 -40.44
CA PRO A 21 -17.72 55.84 -39.92
C PRO A 21 -18.59 56.86 -39.20
N THR A 22 -19.88 56.86 -39.49
CA THR A 22 -20.85 57.72 -38.83
C THR A 22 -20.90 57.39 -37.34
N GLU A 23 -21.24 58.39 -36.53
CA GLU A 23 -21.33 58.19 -35.06
C GLU A 23 -22.27 57.00 -34.66
N GLU A 24 -23.27 56.73 -35.48
CA GLU A 24 -24.17 55.57 -35.28
C GLU A 24 -23.46 54.23 -35.57
N GLU A 25 -22.64 54.15 -36.57
CA GLU A 25 -21.84 52.93 -36.87
C GLU A 25 -20.77 52.67 -35.80
N GLN A 26 -20.19 53.71 -35.21
CA GLN A 26 -19.26 53.58 -34.08
C GLN A 26 -19.96 53.10 -32.82
N ARG A 27 -21.18 53.60 -32.52
CA ARG A 27 -21.97 53.13 -31.38
C ARG A 27 -22.41 51.70 -31.57
N ALA A 28 -22.85 51.30 -32.76
CA ALA A 28 -23.22 49.92 -33.06
C ALA A 28 -22.02 48.96 -32.94
N ALA A 29 -20.82 49.36 -33.37
CA ALA A 29 -19.60 48.58 -33.18
C ALA A 29 -19.25 48.42 -31.70
N GLN A 30 -19.33 49.49 -30.91
CA GLN A 30 -19.08 49.41 -29.47
C GLN A 30 -20.11 48.54 -28.72
N GLU A 31 -21.37 48.56 -29.12
CA GLU A 31 -22.41 47.68 -28.53
C GLU A 31 -22.13 46.20 -28.87
N LEU A 32 -21.64 45.90 -30.06
CA LEU A 32 -21.26 44.54 -30.45
C LEU A 32 -20.05 44.05 -29.67
N GLU A 33 -18.99 44.86 -29.56
CA GLU A 33 -17.84 44.56 -28.74
C GLU A 33 -18.22 44.33 -27.26
N PHE A 34 -19.09 45.15 -26.71
CA PHE A 34 -19.56 44.99 -25.34
C PHE A 34 -20.31 43.67 -25.15
N ARG A 35 -21.17 43.28 -26.06
CA ARG A 35 -21.90 42.01 -26.03
C ARG A 35 -20.92 40.81 -26.16
N GLU A 36 -19.94 40.92 -27.03
CA GLU A 36 -18.92 39.88 -27.19
C GLU A 36 -18.09 39.71 -25.92
N LEU A 37 -17.67 40.83 -25.29
CA LEU A 37 -16.99 40.79 -23.99
C LEU A 37 -17.86 40.17 -22.88
N GLN A 38 -19.15 40.46 -22.84
CA GLN A 38 -20.07 39.86 -21.89
C GLN A 38 -20.16 38.34 -22.08
N LEU A 39 -20.29 37.87 -23.31
CA LEU A 39 -20.30 36.43 -23.62
C LEU A 39 -18.98 35.75 -23.26
N GLN A 40 -17.85 36.40 -23.50
CA GLN A 40 -16.55 35.88 -23.08
C GLN A 40 -16.44 35.76 -21.55
N VAL A 41 -16.89 36.77 -20.80
CA VAL A 41 -16.88 36.76 -19.35
C VAL A 41 -17.78 35.64 -18.81
N GLU A 42 -18.98 35.46 -19.37
CA GLU A 42 -19.88 34.37 -18.97
C GLU A 42 -19.26 32.99 -19.28
N THR A 43 -18.65 32.84 -20.44
CA THR A 43 -17.96 31.59 -20.82
C THR A 43 -16.79 31.28 -19.86
N LEU A 44 -15.98 32.28 -19.54
CA LEU A 44 -14.87 32.12 -18.60
C LEU A 44 -15.34 31.79 -17.18
N ARG A 45 -16.45 32.40 -16.73
CA ARG A 45 -17.06 32.06 -15.43
C ARG A 45 -17.55 30.62 -15.41
N ALA A 46 -18.26 30.19 -16.44
CA ALA A 46 -18.74 28.80 -16.54
C ALA A 46 -17.56 27.80 -16.56
N GLN A 47 -16.47 28.10 -17.27
CA GLN A 47 -15.26 27.30 -17.27
C GLN A 47 -14.59 27.24 -15.89
N LEU A 48 -14.52 28.37 -15.19
CA LEU A 48 -13.93 28.44 -13.86
C LEU A 48 -14.76 27.62 -12.84
N GLU A 49 -16.07 27.73 -12.91
CA GLU A 49 -16.98 26.96 -12.06
C GLU A 49 -16.86 25.45 -12.33
N ALA A 50 -16.80 25.04 -13.60
CA ALA A 50 -16.59 23.66 -13.98
C ALA A 50 -15.24 23.11 -13.47
N GLN A 51 -14.17 23.89 -13.61
CA GLN A 51 -12.84 23.54 -13.13
C GLN A 51 -12.82 23.44 -11.60
N GLN A 52 -13.45 24.36 -10.89
CA GLN A 52 -13.55 24.29 -9.43
C GLN A 52 -14.32 23.05 -8.94
N GLN A 53 -15.39 22.66 -9.63
CA GLN A 53 -16.12 21.43 -9.31
C GLN A 53 -15.27 20.17 -9.57
N GLU A 54 -14.52 20.14 -10.66
CA GLU A 54 -13.60 19.05 -10.98
C GLU A 54 -12.49 18.94 -9.93
N ASP A 55 -11.85 20.05 -9.58
CA ASP A 55 -10.81 20.11 -8.54
C ASP A 55 -11.33 19.65 -7.17
N GLN A 56 -12.53 20.05 -6.79
CA GLN A 56 -13.18 19.59 -5.56
C GLN A 56 -13.44 18.09 -5.59
N GLY A 57 -13.88 17.55 -6.72
CA GLY A 57 -14.06 16.12 -6.92
C GLY A 57 -12.75 15.34 -6.77
N HIS A 58 -11.67 15.83 -7.36
CA HIS A 58 -10.33 15.25 -7.23
C HIS A 58 -9.83 15.28 -5.78
N ILE A 59 -9.98 16.39 -5.09
CA ILE A 59 -9.57 16.51 -3.67
C ILE A 59 -10.33 15.50 -2.81
N GLN A 60 -11.64 15.36 -2.98
CA GLN A 60 -12.45 14.38 -2.25
C GLN A 60 -12.02 12.93 -2.55
N ALA A 61 -11.75 12.60 -3.82
CA ALA A 61 -11.27 11.28 -4.23
C ALA A 61 -9.92 10.95 -3.60
N LEU A 62 -8.98 11.91 -3.58
CA LEU A 62 -7.67 11.76 -2.94
C LEU A 62 -7.79 11.58 -1.42
N GLN A 63 -8.67 12.32 -0.76
CA GLN A 63 -8.91 12.18 0.68
C GLN A 63 -9.48 10.79 1.01
N GLN A 64 -10.45 10.30 0.23
CA GLN A 64 -10.99 8.96 0.39
C GLN A 64 -9.91 7.88 0.18
N GLN A 65 -9.09 8.03 -0.85
CA GLN A 65 -7.99 7.10 -1.11
C GLN A 65 -6.98 7.08 0.04
N GLN A 66 -6.62 8.25 0.58
CA GLN A 66 -5.73 8.35 1.73
C GLN A 66 -6.33 7.70 2.99
N ALA A 67 -7.63 7.92 3.26
CA ALA A 67 -8.31 7.30 4.38
C ALA A 67 -8.30 5.77 4.28
N LEU A 68 -8.61 5.21 3.11
CA LEU A 68 -8.53 3.77 2.85
C LEU A 68 -7.10 3.20 3.00
N GLN A 69 -6.09 3.94 2.58
CA GLN A 69 -4.69 3.53 2.77
C GLN A 69 -4.30 3.52 4.25
N GLN A 70 -4.72 4.52 5.02
CA GLN A 70 -4.46 4.59 6.45
C GLN A 70 -5.17 3.45 7.20
N GLU A 71 -6.41 3.15 6.85
CA GLU A 71 -7.16 2.04 7.43
C GLU A 71 -6.47 0.70 7.17
N ARG A 72 -6.08 0.44 5.91
CA ARG A 72 -5.33 -0.77 5.54
C ARG A 72 -3.99 -0.87 6.27
N ALA A 73 -3.25 0.23 6.38
CA ALA A 73 -1.99 0.26 7.10
C ALA A 73 -2.19 -0.03 8.59
N GLY A 74 -3.25 0.51 9.21
CA GLY A 74 -3.63 0.23 10.58
C GLY A 74 -3.99 -1.25 10.80
N ALA A 75 -4.80 -1.83 9.92
CA ALA A 75 -5.16 -3.25 10.00
C ALA A 75 -3.94 -4.18 9.86
N LEU A 76 -3.03 -3.91 8.92
CA LEU A 76 -1.79 -4.66 8.76
C LEU A 76 -0.87 -4.56 9.99
N GLU A 77 -0.81 -3.38 10.62
CA GLU A 77 -0.03 -3.20 11.84
C GLU A 77 -0.65 -3.97 13.02
N GLN A 78 -1.97 -4.02 13.14
CA GLN A 78 -2.64 -4.84 14.16
C GLN A 78 -2.33 -6.33 13.98
N LEU A 79 -2.41 -6.85 12.75
CA LEU A 79 -2.04 -8.24 12.44
C LEU A 79 -0.57 -8.53 12.76
N ARG A 80 0.32 -7.57 12.51
CA ARG A 80 1.73 -7.67 12.86
C ARG A 80 1.93 -7.76 14.37
N GLN A 81 1.28 -6.89 15.13
CA GLN A 81 1.34 -6.88 16.59
C GLN A 81 0.81 -8.19 17.18
N GLN A 82 -0.32 -8.65 16.69
CA GLN A 82 -0.91 -9.94 17.11
C GLN A 82 0.07 -11.09 16.87
N ARG A 83 0.70 -11.14 15.69
CA ARG A 83 1.71 -12.16 15.36
C ARG A 83 2.89 -12.13 16.32
N LEU A 84 3.43 -10.94 16.60
CA LEU A 84 4.56 -10.79 17.53
C LEU A 84 4.22 -11.31 18.92
N VAL A 85 3.02 -10.99 19.43
CA VAL A 85 2.56 -11.46 20.74
C VAL A 85 2.38 -12.97 20.73
N SER A 86 1.77 -13.55 19.70
CA SER A 86 1.57 -14.99 19.62
C SER A 86 2.90 -15.75 19.48
N LEU A 87 3.85 -15.27 18.68
CA LEU A 87 5.18 -15.88 18.59
C LEU A 87 5.94 -15.81 19.92
N GLN A 88 5.85 -14.71 20.64
CA GLN A 88 6.46 -14.57 21.96
C GLN A 88 5.87 -15.55 22.97
N ARG A 89 4.53 -15.64 23.05
CA ARG A 89 3.84 -16.59 23.94
C ARG A 89 4.18 -18.04 23.59
N ALA A 90 4.22 -18.35 22.30
CA ALA A 90 4.60 -19.68 21.86
C ALA A 90 6.02 -20.03 22.34
N TYR A 91 6.96 -19.11 22.17
CA TYR A 91 8.34 -19.30 22.62
C TYR A 91 8.43 -19.50 24.14
N ASP A 92 7.69 -18.74 24.94
CA ASP A 92 7.65 -18.87 26.39
C ASP A 92 7.13 -20.27 26.81
N TRP A 93 6.13 -20.80 26.09
CA TRP A 93 5.64 -22.17 26.31
C TRP A 93 6.67 -23.25 25.94
N LEU A 94 7.47 -23.04 24.87
CA LEU A 94 8.56 -23.96 24.51
C LEU A 94 9.65 -23.98 25.57
N ILE A 95 10.00 -22.83 26.13
CA ILE A 95 10.95 -22.75 27.27
C ILE A 95 10.39 -23.53 28.46
N THR A 96 9.10 -23.37 28.78
CA THR A 96 8.48 -24.11 29.87
C THR A 96 8.54 -25.63 29.62
N ALA A 97 8.26 -26.09 28.40
CA ALA A 97 8.37 -27.48 28.03
C ALA A 97 9.81 -28.02 28.14
N ASP A 98 10.81 -27.26 27.67
CA ASP A 98 12.22 -27.65 27.79
C ASP A 98 12.67 -27.77 29.25
N GLN A 99 12.24 -26.86 30.13
CA GLN A 99 12.54 -26.89 31.56
C GLN A 99 11.93 -28.11 32.25
N LEU A 100 10.69 -28.48 31.89
CA LEU A 100 10.06 -29.69 32.38
C LEU A 100 10.83 -30.96 31.98
N LEU A 101 11.23 -31.05 30.69
CA LEU A 101 12.05 -32.15 30.20
C LEU A 101 13.43 -32.19 30.89
N GLU A 102 14.04 -31.05 31.15
CA GLU A 102 15.31 -30.95 31.88
C GLU A 102 15.22 -31.44 33.29
N SER A 103 14.11 -31.21 33.96
CA SER A 103 13.82 -31.76 35.32
C SER A 103 13.43 -33.24 35.32
N GLY A 104 13.32 -33.86 34.12
CA GLY A 104 12.93 -35.25 33.96
C GLY A 104 11.41 -35.45 33.96
N GLU A 105 10.62 -34.38 33.90
CA GLU A 105 9.16 -34.42 33.78
C GLU A 105 8.73 -34.64 32.34
N LEU A 106 8.00 -35.71 32.08
CA LEU A 106 7.45 -36.01 30.74
C LEU A 106 6.07 -35.38 30.50
N ALA A 107 5.48 -34.73 31.48
CA ALA A 107 4.14 -34.13 31.37
C ALA A 107 4.16 -32.77 30.61
N VAL A 108 4.82 -32.70 29.46
CA VAL A 108 4.98 -31.47 28.66
C VAL A 108 3.83 -31.22 27.70
N GLY A 109 2.93 -32.19 27.50
CA GLY A 109 1.83 -32.10 26.52
C GLY A 109 1.01 -30.80 26.60
N PRO A 110 0.59 -30.34 27.81
CA PRO A 110 -0.13 -29.07 27.92
C PRO A 110 0.68 -27.84 27.38
N SER A 111 1.96 -27.75 27.72
CA SER A 111 2.83 -26.65 27.27
C SER A 111 2.98 -26.66 25.76
N ILE A 112 3.18 -27.85 25.16
CA ILE A 112 3.26 -28.02 23.73
C ILE A 112 1.94 -27.64 23.04
N ALA A 113 0.78 -28.08 23.60
CA ALA A 113 -0.51 -27.72 23.04
C ALA A 113 -0.80 -26.21 23.06
N TYR A 114 -0.41 -25.52 24.15
CA TYR A 114 -0.48 -24.05 24.18
C TYR A 114 0.44 -23.39 23.17
N ALA A 115 1.69 -23.86 23.04
CA ALA A 115 2.61 -23.39 22.02
C ALA A 115 2.01 -23.56 20.60
N GLN A 116 1.51 -24.74 20.26
CA GLN A 116 0.90 -25.03 18.97
C GLN A 116 -0.28 -24.12 18.67
N ARG A 117 -1.11 -23.79 19.64
CA ARG A 117 -2.25 -22.88 19.49
C ARG A 117 -1.76 -21.45 19.14
N GLU A 118 -0.79 -20.96 19.88
CA GLU A 118 -0.23 -19.62 19.63
C GLU A 118 0.50 -19.57 18.27
N ILE A 119 1.24 -20.64 17.92
CA ILE A 119 1.89 -20.76 16.61
C ILE A 119 0.86 -20.76 15.47
N SER A 120 -0.25 -21.48 15.62
CA SER A 120 -1.33 -21.50 14.63
C SER A 120 -1.97 -20.12 14.43
N THR A 121 -2.13 -19.35 15.51
CA THR A 121 -2.57 -17.94 15.43
C THR A 121 -1.56 -17.07 14.69
N ALA A 122 -0.26 -17.25 14.95
CA ALA A 122 0.79 -16.53 14.24
C ALA A 122 0.85 -16.91 12.76
N LEU A 123 0.61 -18.19 12.44
CA LEU A 123 0.58 -18.71 11.06
C LEU A 123 -0.54 -18.06 10.25
N SER A 124 -1.77 -18.02 10.79
CA SER A 124 -2.90 -17.39 10.09
C SER A 124 -2.62 -15.93 9.77
N THR A 125 -2.14 -15.17 10.77
CA THR A 125 -1.80 -13.73 10.55
C THR A 125 -0.62 -13.54 9.60
N ALA A 126 0.31 -14.49 9.49
CA ALA A 126 1.40 -14.46 8.52
C ALA A 126 0.91 -14.74 7.10
N ALA A 127 0.00 -15.70 6.94
CA ALA A 127 -0.62 -16.05 5.66
C ALA A 127 -1.47 -14.88 5.13
N ASP A 128 -2.32 -14.27 5.97
CA ASP A 128 -3.18 -13.13 5.62
C ASP A 128 -2.38 -11.91 5.15
N THR A 129 -1.14 -11.77 5.63
CA THR A 129 -0.24 -10.66 5.24
C THR A 129 0.75 -11.02 4.14
N GLY A 130 0.66 -12.21 3.53
CA GLY A 130 1.53 -12.65 2.42
C GLY A 130 3.01 -12.85 2.80
N ARG A 131 3.32 -13.14 4.06
CA ARG A 131 4.68 -13.31 4.59
C ARG A 131 5.21 -14.74 4.38
N GLY A 132 5.40 -15.16 3.14
CA GLY A 132 5.71 -16.55 2.79
C GLY A 132 6.95 -17.15 3.49
N GLN A 133 8.00 -16.36 3.78
CA GLN A 133 9.17 -16.85 4.53
C GLN A 133 8.83 -17.08 6.01
N THR A 134 8.08 -16.16 6.63
CA THR A 134 7.61 -16.31 8.02
C THR A 134 6.66 -17.50 8.14
N VAL A 135 5.76 -17.69 7.17
CA VAL A 135 4.86 -18.87 7.10
C VAL A 135 5.66 -20.17 7.14
N ARG A 136 6.66 -20.31 6.26
CA ARG A 136 7.48 -21.55 6.20
C ARG A 136 8.21 -21.85 7.50
N LEU A 137 8.77 -20.85 8.18
CA LEU A 137 9.43 -21.05 9.47
C LEU A 137 8.42 -21.48 10.55
N ILE A 138 7.23 -20.91 10.55
CA ILE A 138 6.18 -21.27 11.53
C ILE A 138 5.65 -22.69 11.26
N GLU A 139 5.46 -23.07 9.99
CA GLU A 139 5.05 -24.43 9.61
C GLU A 139 6.11 -25.46 10.01
N SER A 140 7.40 -25.19 9.76
CA SER A 140 8.50 -26.05 10.19
C SER A 140 8.55 -26.20 11.71
N ALA A 141 8.33 -25.13 12.47
CA ALA A 141 8.25 -25.20 13.92
C ALA A 141 7.09 -26.09 14.40
N LEU A 142 5.90 -26.01 13.76
CA LEU A 142 4.76 -26.89 14.06
C LEU A 142 5.07 -28.37 13.78
N GLU A 143 5.73 -28.65 12.65
CA GLU A 143 6.14 -30.02 12.31
C GLU A 143 7.11 -30.59 13.35
N ARG A 144 8.08 -29.79 13.81
CA ARG A 144 8.99 -30.20 14.89
C ARG A 144 8.26 -30.49 16.19
N LEU A 145 7.23 -29.71 16.54
CA LEU A 145 6.46 -29.95 17.75
C LEU A 145 5.65 -31.26 17.71
N SER A 146 5.26 -31.73 16.52
CA SER A 146 4.65 -33.07 16.42
C SER A 146 5.68 -34.17 16.76
N THR A 147 6.92 -34.05 16.27
CA THR A 147 7.99 -35.01 16.58
C THR A 147 8.41 -34.98 18.06
N VAL A 148 8.26 -33.83 18.75
CA VAL A 148 8.48 -33.75 20.21
C VAL A 148 7.52 -34.66 20.95
N ASN A 149 6.23 -34.63 20.59
CA ASN A 149 5.22 -35.50 21.25
C ASN A 149 5.57 -36.98 21.06
N ASP A 150 5.96 -37.40 19.87
CA ASP A 150 6.37 -38.74 19.56
C ASP A 150 7.56 -39.17 20.43
N ALA A 151 8.60 -38.34 20.54
CA ALA A 151 9.78 -38.61 21.37
C ALA A 151 9.46 -38.67 22.86
N VAL A 152 8.53 -37.81 23.33
CA VAL A 152 8.06 -37.85 24.76
C VAL A 152 7.29 -39.13 25.05
N ASP A 153 6.45 -39.61 24.14
CA ASP A 153 5.71 -40.87 24.28
C ASP A 153 6.67 -42.09 24.32
N GLU A 154 7.78 -42.00 23.56
CA GLU A 154 8.86 -43.00 23.61
C GLU A 154 9.79 -42.83 24.82
N ARG A 155 9.55 -41.81 25.67
CA ARG A 155 10.39 -41.42 26.82
C ARG A 155 11.85 -41.06 26.46
N ASP A 156 12.07 -40.62 25.23
CA ASP A 156 13.37 -40.19 24.81
C ASP A 156 13.50 -38.66 24.93
N VAL A 157 14.00 -38.22 26.08
CA VAL A 157 14.12 -36.81 26.46
C VAL A 157 15.11 -36.05 25.54
N TYR A 158 16.16 -36.72 25.09
CA TYR A 158 17.21 -36.03 24.30
C TYR A 158 16.71 -35.54 22.96
N PRO A 159 16.11 -36.36 22.07
CA PRO A 159 15.57 -35.87 20.80
C PRO A 159 14.38 -34.92 21.03
N ALA A 160 13.54 -35.13 22.06
CA ALA A 160 12.46 -34.22 22.40
C ALA A 160 13.00 -32.80 22.64
N ARG A 161 14.05 -32.64 23.46
CA ARG A 161 14.68 -31.36 23.75
C ARG A 161 15.35 -30.76 22.49
N GLN A 162 16.02 -31.59 21.69
CA GLN A 162 16.64 -31.13 20.43
C GLN A 162 15.61 -30.54 19.48
N GLN A 163 14.45 -31.17 19.33
CA GLN A 163 13.38 -30.66 18.46
C GLN A 163 12.72 -29.39 19.05
N LEU A 164 12.54 -29.30 20.36
CA LEU A 164 12.05 -28.08 21.01
C LEU A 164 12.99 -26.89 20.77
N GLN A 165 14.29 -27.08 20.92
CA GLN A 165 15.29 -26.04 20.69
C GLN A 165 15.31 -25.61 19.23
N ALA A 166 15.21 -26.56 18.30
CA ALA A 166 15.12 -26.26 16.87
C ALA A 166 13.83 -25.49 16.51
N ALA A 167 12.67 -25.89 17.05
CA ALA A 167 11.43 -25.16 16.89
C ALA A 167 11.53 -23.73 17.46
N GLY A 168 12.14 -23.59 18.63
CA GLY A 168 12.38 -22.29 19.27
C GLY A 168 13.25 -21.38 18.41
N ALA A 169 14.30 -21.90 17.78
CA ALA A 169 15.16 -21.13 16.84
C ALA A 169 14.38 -20.65 15.62
N GLU A 170 13.52 -21.48 15.05
CA GLU A 170 12.66 -21.12 13.90
C GLU A 170 11.63 -20.04 14.28
N LEU A 171 11.00 -20.16 15.46
CA LEU A 171 10.08 -19.14 15.95
C LEU A 171 10.79 -17.80 16.24
N HIS A 172 12.00 -17.85 16.78
CA HIS A 172 12.82 -16.65 16.98
C HIS A 172 13.14 -15.97 15.67
N GLU A 173 13.50 -16.71 14.64
CA GLU A 173 13.74 -16.15 13.30
C GLU A 173 12.47 -15.60 12.67
N ALA A 174 11.33 -16.29 12.80
CA ALA A 174 10.02 -15.80 12.35
C ALA A 174 9.64 -14.48 13.06
N TRP A 175 9.93 -14.37 14.35
CA TRP A 175 9.74 -13.17 15.16
C TRP A 175 10.63 -12.03 14.66
N ARG A 176 11.92 -12.29 14.42
CA ARG A 176 12.88 -11.33 13.87
C ARG A 176 12.44 -10.80 12.49
N LEU A 177 11.99 -11.68 11.60
CA LEU A 177 11.44 -11.29 10.29
C LEU A 177 10.16 -10.46 10.42
N THR A 178 9.38 -10.69 11.46
CA THR A 178 8.16 -9.91 11.73
C THR A 178 8.50 -8.52 12.28
N LEU A 179 9.55 -8.39 13.09
CA LEU A 179 10.07 -7.09 13.58
C LEU A 179 10.64 -6.24 12.45
N ASN A 180 11.43 -6.87 11.58
CA ASN A 180 12.02 -6.16 10.45
C ASN A 180 10.89 -5.79 9.48
N ARG A 181 10.43 -4.54 9.55
CA ARG A 181 9.62 -3.97 8.48
C ARG A 181 10.41 -4.16 7.20
N PRO A 182 9.86 -4.77 6.14
CA PRO A 182 10.43 -4.52 4.83
C PRO A 182 10.40 -3.00 4.72
N GLY A 183 11.58 -2.42 4.57
CA GLY A 183 11.66 -0.98 4.47
C GLY A 183 10.59 -0.51 3.50
N THR A 184 9.84 0.49 3.86
CA THR A 184 9.23 1.40 2.92
C THR A 184 10.40 1.99 2.14
N THR A 185 10.95 1.24 1.21
CA THR A 185 11.58 1.79 0.05
C THR A 185 10.42 2.51 -0.64
N LEU A 186 10.20 3.75 -0.21
CA LEU A 186 9.61 4.74 -1.05
C LEU A 186 10.48 4.73 -2.30
N VAL A 187 10.04 3.96 -3.28
CA VAL A 187 10.50 4.09 -4.64
C VAL A 187 10.06 5.49 -5.04
N ASN A 188 10.95 6.47 -4.76
CA ASN A 188 10.96 7.71 -5.49
C ASN A 188 11.29 7.32 -6.94
N GLN A 189 10.28 7.07 -7.73
CA GLN A 189 10.32 7.14 -9.18
C GLN A 189 9.34 8.19 -9.67
#